data_eba1a9ed30e49e1a263c768b218058c6
#
_entry.id   eba1a9ed30e49e1a263c768b218058c6
#
_cell.length_a   1.000
_cell.length_b   1.000
_cell.length_c   1.000
_cell.angle_alpha   90.00
_cell.angle_beta   90.00
_cell.angle_gamma   90.00
#
_symmetry.space_group_name_H-M   'P 1'
#
loop_
_entity.id
_entity.type
_entity.pdbx_description
1 polymer ?
#
loop_
_entity_poly.entity_id
_entity_poly.type
_entity_poly.pdbx_seq_one_letter_code
_entity_poly.pdbx_strand_id
1 'polypeptide(L)'
;REALQMDPQQRLLLQTTYESIEDSGDKMDSLKNSNTSVFMSTFTNDYWDMQVSQESRYDISPHTXMGSSLTAIXNRISYFYNLKGASVSIDTACSGSLVAVHLACQSIXDGSSDAAFAGGVNIIINPESTLMMSKGNFLSPDGYCKAFDDRANGYVRSEGVGVVYLKRLDHAQKDGNKIYGIIKSTVCNSDGFTSEGFTVPSESSQTKMLSDAYSLAGINPDRLQYIEAHGTGTQF
;
A
#
# COMPACT_ATOMS: atom_id res chain seq x y z
N ARG A 1 2.23 23.71 -14.66
CA ARG A 1 3.43 23.72 -13.82
C ARG A 1 3.38 22.64 -12.76
N GLU A 2 2.32 22.62 -11.96
CA GLU A 2 2.19 21.66 -10.87
C GLU A 2 2.29 20.23 -11.37
N ALA A 3 1.58 19.90 -12.45
CA ALA A 3 1.55 18.54 -12.97
C ALA A 3 2.93 18.04 -13.41
N LEU A 4 3.75 18.95 -13.94
CA LEU A 4 5.09 18.56 -14.39
C LEU A 4 6.01 18.16 -13.23
N GLN A 5 5.76 18.72 -12.05
CA GLN A 5 6.56 18.43 -10.86
C GLN A 5 5.90 17.43 -9.93
N MET A 6 4.78 16.85 -10.36
CA MET A 6 4.04 15.88 -9.56
C MET A 6 4.55 14.47 -9.84
N ASP A 7 4.95 13.78 -8.77
CA ASP A 7 5.35 12.37 -8.83
C ASP A 7 4.26 11.58 -9.56
N PRO A 8 4.61 10.80 -10.58
CA PRO A 8 3.62 9.95 -11.24
C PRO A 8 2.84 9.07 -10.26
N GLN A 9 3.43 8.72 -9.12
CA GLN A 9 2.74 7.92 -8.11
C GLN A 9 1.52 8.64 -7.55
N GLN A 10 1.61 9.98 -7.36
CA GLN A 10 0.45 10.75 -6.92
C GLN A 10 -0.65 10.76 -7.97
N ARG A 11 -0.28 10.92 -9.23
CA ARG A 11 -1.25 10.95 -10.31
C ARG A 11 -1.96 9.62 -10.47
N LEU A 12 -1.20 8.52 -10.38
CA LEU A 12 -1.78 7.19 -10.49
C LEU A 12 -2.73 6.89 -9.33
N LEU A 13 -2.38 7.31 -8.12
CA LEU A 13 -3.27 7.09 -6.98
C LEU A 13 -4.55 7.91 -7.10
N LEU A 14 -4.46 9.15 -7.60
CA LEU A 14 -5.66 9.94 -7.84
C LEU A 14 -6.59 9.24 -8.85
N GLN A 15 -6.01 8.77 -9.94
CA GLN A 15 -6.78 8.09 -10.98
C GLN A 15 -7.40 6.80 -10.47
N THR A 16 -6.63 5.99 -9.76
CA THR A 16 -7.09 4.70 -9.27
C THR A 16 -8.15 4.88 -8.19
N THR A 17 -8.01 5.90 -7.35
CA THR A 17 -9.04 6.23 -6.38
C THR A 17 -10.34 6.61 -7.07
N TYR A 18 -10.26 7.43 -8.12
CA TYR A 18 -11.44 7.80 -8.91
C TYR A 18 -12.12 6.54 -9.46
N GLU A 19 -11.33 5.64 -10.01
CA GLU A 19 -11.86 4.39 -10.56
C GLU A 19 -12.55 3.54 -9.50
N SER A 20 -11.98 3.52 -8.27
CA SER A 20 -12.58 2.74 -7.18
C SER A 20 -13.93 3.33 -6.77
N ILE A 21 -14.06 4.65 -6.79
CA ILE A 21 -15.35 5.30 -6.46
C ILE A 21 -16.39 4.94 -7.53
N GLU A 22 -16.02 5.06 -8.79
CA GLU A 22 -16.93 4.71 -9.88
C GLU A 22 -17.36 3.25 -9.80
N ASP A 23 -16.41 2.37 -9.52
CA ASP A 23 -16.68 0.94 -9.44
C ASP A 23 -17.62 0.59 -8.28
N SER A 24 -17.57 1.36 -7.20
CA SER A 24 -18.43 1.12 -6.04
C SER A 24 -19.89 1.49 -6.27
N GLY A 25 -20.14 2.38 -7.22
CA GLY A 25 -21.46 2.94 -7.44
C GLY A 25 -21.77 4.19 -6.63
N ASP A 26 -20.86 4.61 -5.76
CA ASP A 26 -21.06 5.87 -5.02
C ASP A 26 -20.85 7.05 -5.96
N LYS A 27 -21.53 8.14 -5.66
CA LYS A 27 -21.35 9.39 -6.39
C LYS A 27 -20.22 10.19 -5.77
N MET A 28 -19.44 10.86 -6.61
CA MET A 28 -18.35 11.72 -6.13
C MET A 28 -18.86 12.76 -5.14
N ASP A 29 -20.01 13.36 -5.41
CA ASP A 29 -20.55 14.40 -4.54
C ASP A 29 -20.87 13.89 -3.14
N SER A 30 -21.18 12.61 -2.98
CA SER A 30 -21.50 12.06 -1.66
C SER A 30 -20.26 11.98 -0.76
N LEU A 31 -19.05 12.03 -1.36
CA LEU A 31 -17.80 11.96 -0.59
C LEU A 31 -17.39 13.31 -0.03
N LYS A 32 -17.82 14.42 -0.65
CA LYS A 32 -17.41 15.76 -0.22
C LYS A 32 -17.78 15.98 1.23
N ASN A 33 -16.81 16.42 2.01
CA ASN A 33 -17.00 16.76 3.43
C ASN A 33 -17.30 15.52 4.28
N SER A 34 -17.08 14.32 3.75
CA SER A 34 -17.36 13.08 4.47
C SER A 34 -16.21 12.70 5.40
N ASN A 35 -16.54 11.90 6.41
CA ASN A 35 -15.54 11.36 7.33
C ASN A 35 -14.91 10.11 6.72
N THR A 36 -14.22 10.30 5.60
CA THR A 36 -13.53 9.25 4.86
C THR A 36 -12.03 9.45 5.02
N SER A 37 -11.33 8.40 5.40
CA SER A 37 -9.89 8.43 5.62
C SER A 37 -9.14 7.89 4.41
N VAL A 38 -7.86 8.23 4.32
CA VAL A 38 -6.99 7.80 3.23
C VAL A 38 -5.69 7.28 3.84
N PHE A 39 -5.35 6.04 3.52
CA PHE A 39 -4.10 5.40 3.95
C PHE A 39 -3.41 4.84 2.71
N MET A 40 -2.28 5.42 2.35
CA MET A 40 -1.57 4.99 1.14
C MET A 40 -0.11 4.74 1.44
N SER A 41 0.50 3.84 0.66
CA SER A 41 1.88 3.45 0.84
C SER A 41 2.63 3.54 -0.48
N THR A 42 3.91 3.88 -0.39
CA THR A 42 4.84 3.76 -1.51
C THR A 42 6.07 3.01 -1.03
N PHE A 43 6.81 2.43 -1.98
CA PHE A 43 8.07 1.76 -1.64
C PHE A 43 9.27 2.66 -1.89
N THR A 44 9.28 3.38 -3.00
CA THR A 44 10.42 4.24 -3.38
C THR A 44 9.96 5.67 -3.60
N ASN A 45 10.91 6.57 -3.54
CA ASN A 45 10.64 7.99 -3.72
C ASN A 45 11.55 8.54 -4.83
N ASP A 46 11.59 7.84 -5.93
CA ASP A 46 12.51 8.13 -7.02
C ASP A 46 12.34 9.55 -7.57
N TYR A 47 11.10 10.02 -7.66
CA TYR A 47 10.84 11.34 -8.23
C TYR A 47 11.40 12.44 -7.35
N TRP A 48 11.31 12.27 -6.02
CA TRP A 48 11.93 13.19 -5.08
C TRP A 48 13.44 13.26 -5.35
N ASP A 49 14.08 12.09 -5.47
CA ASP A 49 15.52 12.05 -5.69
C ASP A 49 15.91 12.80 -6.96
N MET A 50 15.10 12.66 -8.01
CA MET A 50 15.36 13.38 -9.26
C MET A 50 15.20 14.89 -9.09
N GLN A 51 14.14 15.30 -8.42
CA GLN A 51 13.82 16.73 -8.32
C GLN A 51 14.76 17.49 -7.40
N VAL A 52 15.36 16.81 -6.42
CA VAL A 52 16.28 17.46 -5.49
C VAL A 52 17.74 17.11 -5.75
N SER A 53 18.02 16.47 -6.88
CA SER A 53 19.40 16.17 -7.24
C SER A 53 20.21 17.45 -7.42
N GLN A 54 21.51 17.32 -7.39
CA GLN A 54 22.39 18.48 -7.53
C GLN A 54 22.13 19.22 -8.84
N GLU A 55 21.92 18.49 -9.91
CA GLU A 55 21.66 19.07 -11.23
C GLU A 55 20.33 19.81 -11.29
N SER A 56 19.39 19.41 -10.48
CA SER A 56 18.03 19.96 -10.52
C SER A 56 17.78 21.10 -9.55
N ARG A 57 18.76 21.49 -8.76
CA ARG A 57 18.55 22.47 -7.68
C ARG A 57 18.00 23.79 -8.17
N TYR A 58 18.41 24.24 -9.35
CA TYR A 58 17.94 25.53 -9.88
C TYR A 58 16.47 25.48 -10.30
N ASP A 59 15.93 24.30 -10.48
CA ASP A 59 14.52 24.13 -10.88
C ASP A 59 13.58 23.94 -9.69
N ILE A 60 14.10 23.93 -8.47
CA ILE A 60 13.27 23.77 -7.28
C ILE A 60 12.29 24.93 -7.18
N SER A 61 11.02 24.60 -6.94
CA SER A 61 9.94 25.57 -6.83
C SER A 61 9.01 25.16 -5.71
N PRO A 62 8.03 25.99 -5.37
CA PRO A 62 7.02 25.55 -4.39
C PRO A 62 6.30 24.27 -4.78
N HIS A 63 6.21 23.97 -6.08
CA HIS A 63 5.55 22.74 -6.54
C HIS A 63 6.40 21.50 -6.29
N THR A 64 7.69 21.65 -6.12
CA THR A 64 8.58 20.52 -5.85
C THR A 64 8.21 19.81 -4.53
N UNK A 65 7.95 20.47 -3.66
CA UNK A 65 7.64 19.97 -2.49
C UNK A 65 6.45 19.22 -2.53
N MET A 66 5.49 19.86 -2.93
CA MET A 66 4.18 19.23 -2.95
C MET A 66 4.11 18.08 -3.95
N GLY A 67 4.85 18.18 -5.01
CA GLY A 67 4.82 17.15 -6.05
C GLY A 67 5.61 15.91 -5.71
N SER A 68 6.50 15.98 -4.74
CA SER A 68 7.42 14.87 -4.46
C SER A 68 7.34 14.32 -3.04
N SER A 69 6.70 15.02 -2.11
CA SER A 69 6.71 14.59 -0.71
C SER A 69 5.78 13.40 -0.50
N LEU A 70 6.17 12.54 0.44
CA LEU A 70 5.33 11.39 0.80
C LEU A 70 3.99 11.84 1.38
N THR A 71 3.97 12.97 2.08
CA THR A 71 2.75 13.55 2.64
C THR A 71 1.70 13.75 1.55
N ALA A 72 2.11 14.21 0.39
CA ALA A 72 1.18 14.57 -0.68
C ALA A 72 0.49 13.35 -1.29
N ILE A 73 1.06 12.21 -1.10
CA ILE A 73 0.44 10.99 -1.63
C ILE A 73 -0.96 10.76 -1.08
N UNK A 74 -1.10 10.94 0.04
CA UNK A 74 -2.21 10.76 0.58
C UNK A 74 -2.99 11.85 0.58
N ASN A 75 -2.41 12.89 0.87
CA ASN A 75 -3.17 14.12 1.17
C ASN A 75 -3.75 14.78 -0.08
N ARG A 76 -3.17 14.55 -1.23
CA ARG A 76 -3.72 15.10 -2.47
C ARG A 76 -5.09 14.48 -2.77
N ILE A 77 -5.28 13.20 -2.43
CA ILE A 77 -6.58 12.55 -2.58
C ILE A 77 -7.59 13.20 -1.64
N SER A 78 -7.21 13.37 -0.37
CA SER A 78 -8.10 14.00 0.60
C SER A 78 -8.50 15.40 0.18
N TYR A 79 -7.54 16.16 -0.34
CA TYR A 79 -7.79 17.51 -0.79
C TYR A 79 -8.75 17.54 -1.99
N PHE A 80 -8.50 16.69 -2.98
CA PHE A 80 -9.25 16.69 -4.22
C PHE A 80 -10.73 16.37 -3.98
N TYR A 81 -10.99 15.39 -3.11
CA TYR A 81 -12.37 14.96 -2.83
C TYR A 81 -12.96 15.61 -1.59
N ASN A 82 -12.20 16.48 -0.93
CA ASN A 82 -12.62 17.14 0.32
C ASN A 82 -13.01 16.11 1.37
N LEU A 83 -12.09 15.17 1.64
CA LEU A 83 -12.29 14.12 2.64
C LEU A 83 -11.77 14.60 3.98
N LYS A 84 -12.53 14.36 5.04
CA LYS A 84 -12.24 14.92 6.37
C LYS A 84 -11.66 13.91 7.36
N GLY A 85 -11.55 12.64 6.98
CA GLY A 85 -10.93 11.65 7.85
C GLY A 85 -9.42 11.77 7.89
N ALA A 86 -8.77 10.84 8.56
CA ALA A 86 -7.31 10.81 8.64
C ALA A 86 -6.71 10.66 7.23
N SER A 87 -5.56 11.27 7.03
CA SER A 87 -4.89 11.22 5.72
C SER A 87 -3.41 10.92 6.01
N VAL A 88 -2.99 9.67 5.76
CA VAL A 88 -1.71 9.16 6.26
C VAL A 88 -0.97 8.42 5.15
N SER A 89 0.28 8.80 4.95
CA SER A 89 1.20 8.04 4.10
C SER A 89 2.01 7.11 4.99
N ILE A 90 2.18 5.88 4.52
CA ILE A 90 2.74 4.79 5.32
C ILE A 90 3.96 4.24 4.59
N ASP A 91 5.00 3.92 5.35
CA ASP A 91 6.15 3.22 4.79
C ASP A 91 6.53 2.06 5.71
N THR A 92 6.15 0.87 5.32
CA THR A 92 6.65 -0.37 5.88
C THR A 92 7.20 -1.26 4.78
N ALA A 93 7.76 -0.62 3.76
CA ALA A 93 8.34 -1.28 2.59
C ALA A 93 7.32 -2.20 1.94
N CYS A 94 7.67 -3.47 1.70
CA CYS A 94 6.84 -4.40 0.92
C CYS A 94 5.45 -4.62 1.51
N SER A 95 5.30 -4.51 2.82
CA SER A 95 4.01 -4.73 3.46
C SER A 95 3.12 -3.48 3.51
N GLY A 96 3.60 -2.35 2.98
CA GLY A 96 2.97 -1.06 3.20
C GLY A 96 1.49 -1.00 2.83
N SER A 97 1.12 -1.53 1.67
CA SER A 97 -0.27 -1.44 1.23
C SER A 97 -1.19 -2.29 2.10
N LEU A 98 -0.72 -3.44 2.60
CA LEU A 98 -1.53 -4.24 3.52
C LEU A 98 -1.60 -3.60 4.90
N VAL A 99 -0.54 -2.93 5.35
CA VAL A 99 -0.60 -2.15 6.59
C VAL A 99 -1.61 -1.00 6.41
N ALA A 100 -1.65 -0.39 5.23
CA ALA A 100 -2.65 0.64 4.94
C ALA A 100 -4.06 0.08 5.09
N VAL A 101 -4.30 -1.12 4.56
CA VAL A 101 -5.61 -1.77 4.70
C VAL A 101 -5.92 -2.03 6.19
N HIS A 102 -4.91 -2.50 6.94
CA HIS A 102 -5.08 -2.76 8.37
C HIS A 102 -5.51 -1.49 9.12
N LEU A 103 -4.82 -0.38 8.88
CA LEU A 103 -5.15 0.88 9.55
C LEU A 103 -6.52 1.39 9.14
N ALA A 104 -6.87 1.23 7.87
CA ALA A 104 -8.19 1.61 7.37
C ALA A 104 -9.29 0.79 8.08
N CYS A 105 -9.09 -0.52 8.18
CA CYS A 105 -10.06 -1.38 8.86
C CYS A 105 -10.19 -0.99 10.34
N GLN A 106 -9.07 -0.70 10.98
CA GLN A 106 -9.11 -0.27 12.38
C GLN A 106 -9.90 1.03 12.53
N SER A 107 -9.71 1.99 11.64
CA SER A 107 -10.40 3.27 11.71
C SER A 107 -11.90 3.11 11.49
N ILE A 108 -12.29 2.16 10.71
CA ILE A 108 -13.71 1.86 10.50
C ILE A 108 -14.30 1.11 11.70
N UNK A 109 -13.46 0.33 12.21
CA UNK A 109 -13.83 -0.39 13.19
C UNK A 109 -14.04 0.30 14.37
N ASP A 110 -13.22 1.22 14.68
CA ASP A 110 -13.38 1.98 15.94
C ASP A 110 -14.30 3.19 15.80
N GLY A 111 -14.82 3.41 14.64
CA GLY A 111 -15.77 4.50 14.40
C GLY A 111 -15.12 5.84 14.09
N SER A 112 -13.80 5.91 14.02
CA SER A 112 -13.15 7.19 13.68
C SER A 112 -13.30 7.54 12.20
N SER A 113 -13.62 6.56 11.36
CA SER A 113 -13.92 6.79 9.93
C SER A 113 -15.21 6.09 9.56
N ASP A 114 -15.99 6.72 8.68
CA ASP A 114 -17.17 6.07 8.11
C ASP A 114 -16.81 5.19 6.91
N ALA A 115 -15.74 5.57 6.23
CA ALA A 115 -15.23 4.85 5.07
C ALA A 115 -13.75 5.16 4.94
N ALA A 116 -13.05 4.40 4.11
CA ALA A 116 -11.62 4.65 3.91
C ALA A 116 -11.17 4.15 2.55
N PHE A 117 -10.21 4.86 1.98
CA PHE A 117 -9.43 4.38 0.84
C PHE A 117 -8.08 3.89 1.37
N ALA A 118 -7.66 2.73 0.91
CA ALA A 118 -6.36 2.18 1.29
C ALA A 118 -5.70 1.57 0.08
N GLY A 119 -4.38 1.71 0.00
CA GLY A 119 -3.69 1.15 -1.15
C GLY A 119 -2.22 1.46 -1.16
N GLY A 120 -1.65 1.29 -2.34
CA GLY A 120 -0.24 1.55 -2.53
C GLY A 120 0.12 1.69 -3.99
N VAL A 121 1.32 2.21 -4.20
CA VAL A 121 1.83 2.42 -5.55
C VAL A 121 3.34 2.23 -5.53
N ASN A 122 3.87 1.68 -6.61
CA ASN A 122 5.31 1.60 -6.79
C ASN A 122 5.63 1.77 -8.28
N ILE A 123 6.40 2.80 -8.59
CA ILE A 123 6.87 3.08 -9.95
C ILE A 123 8.39 3.15 -9.89
N ILE A 124 9.05 2.53 -10.85
CA ILE A 124 10.51 2.47 -10.93
C ILE A 124 10.98 3.50 -11.95
N ILE A 125 11.60 4.58 -11.46
CA ILE A 125 12.06 5.67 -12.34
C ILE A 125 13.57 5.69 -12.41
N ASN A 126 14.23 5.53 -11.25
CA ASN A 126 15.69 5.59 -11.13
C ASN A 126 16.26 4.18 -10.98
N PRO A 127 17.54 4.00 -11.29
CA PRO A 127 18.18 2.69 -11.11
C PRO A 127 18.64 2.43 -9.67
N GLU A 128 18.65 3.42 -8.79
CA GLU A 128 19.28 3.29 -7.46
C GLU A 128 18.70 2.15 -6.64
N SER A 129 17.37 2.05 -6.56
CA SER A 129 16.75 0.97 -5.78
C SER A 129 17.06 -0.39 -6.37
N THR A 130 17.04 -0.49 -7.69
CA THR A 130 17.38 -1.75 -8.36
C THR A 130 18.82 -2.13 -8.07
N LEU A 131 19.73 -1.15 -8.11
CA LEU A 131 21.14 -1.41 -7.80
C LEU A 131 21.31 -1.89 -6.36
N MET A 132 20.62 -1.24 -5.41
CA MET A 132 20.70 -1.64 -4.01
C MET A 132 20.18 -3.07 -3.79
N MET A 133 19.06 -3.40 -4.42
CA MET A 133 18.50 -4.75 -4.29
C MET A 133 19.40 -5.79 -4.95
N SER A 134 20.01 -5.43 -6.08
CA SER A 134 20.96 -6.32 -6.75
C SER A 134 22.20 -6.57 -5.90
N LYS A 135 22.74 -5.51 -5.32
CA LYS A 135 23.92 -5.64 -4.45
C LYS A 135 23.62 -6.47 -3.20
N GLY A 136 22.37 -6.43 -2.74
CA GLY A 136 21.96 -7.23 -1.60
C GLY A 136 21.62 -8.67 -1.93
N ASN A 137 21.75 -9.06 -3.19
CA ASN A 137 21.42 -10.40 -3.68
C ASN A 137 19.96 -10.77 -3.49
N PHE A 138 19.07 -9.76 -3.56
CA PHE A 138 17.64 -10.01 -3.46
C PHE A 138 16.99 -10.32 -4.81
N LEU A 139 17.62 -9.92 -5.91
CA LEU A 139 17.01 -10.04 -7.22
C LEU A 139 17.37 -11.34 -7.92
N SER A 140 16.39 -11.92 -8.60
CA SER A 140 16.60 -13.11 -9.40
C SER A 140 17.54 -12.77 -10.57
N PRO A 141 18.62 -13.53 -10.77
CA PRO A 141 19.52 -13.25 -11.88
C PRO A 141 18.94 -13.61 -13.24
N ASP A 142 17.91 -14.45 -13.30
CA ASP A 142 17.32 -14.84 -14.58
C ASP A 142 15.92 -14.22 -14.82
N GLY A 143 15.50 -13.32 -13.93
CA GLY A 143 14.29 -12.53 -14.17
C GLY A 143 12.97 -13.23 -13.87
N TYR A 144 12.98 -14.25 -13.03
CA TYR A 144 11.76 -14.96 -12.63
C TYR A 144 11.67 -15.09 -11.12
N CYS A 145 10.47 -14.83 -10.57
CA CYS A 145 10.15 -15.15 -9.19
C CYS A 145 9.70 -16.61 -9.16
N LYS A 146 10.55 -17.46 -8.63
CA LYS A 146 10.25 -18.89 -8.61
C LYS A 146 9.73 -19.29 -7.23
N ALA A 147 8.60 -18.66 -6.84
CA ALA A 147 8.01 -18.86 -5.52
C ALA A 147 7.68 -20.33 -5.27
N PHE A 148 8.08 -20.83 -4.10
CA PHE A 148 7.84 -22.22 -3.67
C PHE A 148 8.52 -23.27 -4.54
N ASP A 149 9.57 -22.88 -5.25
CA ASP A 149 10.34 -23.76 -6.11
C ASP A 149 11.75 -23.87 -5.53
N ASP A 150 12.36 -25.04 -5.61
CA ASP A 150 13.71 -25.21 -5.07
C ASP A 150 14.77 -24.47 -5.89
N ARG A 151 14.40 -23.97 -7.07
CA ARG A 151 15.28 -23.12 -7.88
C ARG A 151 15.18 -21.64 -7.50
N ALA A 152 14.37 -21.31 -6.48
CA ALA A 152 14.17 -19.90 -6.09
C ALA A 152 15.52 -19.24 -5.77
N ASN A 153 15.77 -18.10 -6.39
CA ASN A 153 17.05 -17.41 -6.23
C ASN A 153 16.93 -15.89 -6.26
N GLY A 154 15.75 -15.38 -5.97
CA GLY A 154 15.52 -13.94 -5.90
C GLY A 154 14.16 -13.55 -6.48
N TYR A 155 13.80 -12.29 -6.24
CA TYR A 155 12.54 -11.79 -6.77
C TYR A 155 12.79 -10.87 -7.96
N VAL A 156 11.72 -10.47 -8.63
CA VAL A 156 11.77 -9.56 -9.76
C VAL A 156 11.01 -8.29 -9.38
N ARG A 157 11.63 -7.14 -9.57
CA ARG A 157 10.99 -5.86 -9.29
C ARG A 157 9.87 -5.60 -10.28
N SER A 158 8.83 -4.93 -9.78
CA SER A 158 7.64 -4.70 -10.58
C SER A 158 7.04 -3.34 -10.23
N GLU A 159 6.15 -2.87 -11.08
CA GLU A 159 5.42 -1.62 -10.87
C GLU A 159 3.94 -1.90 -10.76
N GLY A 160 3.23 -1.04 -10.05
CA GLY A 160 1.79 -1.20 -9.96
C GLY A 160 1.16 -0.18 -9.05
N VAL A 161 -0.15 -0.12 -9.11
CA VAL A 161 -0.96 0.72 -8.22
C VAL A 161 -2.26 0.00 -7.94
N GLY A 162 -2.70 0.08 -6.68
CA GLY A 162 -3.97 -0.52 -6.30
C GLY A 162 -4.61 0.27 -5.17
N VAL A 163 -5.92 0.42 -5.22
CA VAL A 163 -6.68 1.11 -4.19
C VAL A 163 -7.94 0.30 -3.92
N VAL A 164 -8.24 0.10 -2.64
CA VAL A 164 -9.51 -0.47 -2.22
C VAL A 164 -10.31 0.58 -1.46
N TYR A 165 -11.62 0.57 -1.67
CA TYR A 165 -12.57 1.46 -1.02
C TYR A 165 -13.34 0.61 -0.01
N LEU A 166 -13.24 0.98 1.25
CA LEU A 166 -13.71 0.16 2.37
C LEU A 166 -14.81 0.87 3.14
N LYS A 167 -15.83 0.10 3.54
CA LYS A 167 -16.95 0.57 4.35
C LYS A 167 -17.39 -0.55 5.30
N ARG A 168 -18.08 -0.20 6.35
CA ARG A 168 -18.84 -1.19 7.14
C ARG A 168 -19.81 -1.90 6.20
N LEU A 169 -19.96 -3.19 6.42
CA LEU A 169 -20.83 -4.00 5.57
C LEU A 169 -22.26 -3.46 5.54
N ASP A 170 -22.82 -3.09 6.69
CA ASP A 170 -24.20 -2.61 6.74
C ASP A 170 -24.36 -1.28 5.99
N HIS A 171 -23.33 -0.41 6.06
CA HIS A 171 -23.35 0.84 5.29
C HIS A 171 -23.28 0.57 3.79
N ALA A 172 -22.40 -0.35 3.38
CA ALA A 172 -22.27 -0.68 1.96
C ALA A 172 -23.57 -1.29 1.40
N GLN A 173 -24.22 -2.11 2.19
CA GLN A 173 -25.52 -2.70 1.79
C GLN A 173 -26.59 -1.63 1.67
N LYS A 174 -26.66 -0.73 2.64
CA LYS A 174 -27.64 0.35 2.63
C LYS A 174 -27.42 1.26 1.42
N ASP A 175 -26.17 1.54 1.09
CA ASP A 175 -25.84 2.42 -0.03
C ASP A 175 -25.95 1.73 -1.39
N GLY A 176 -26.18 0.42 -1.41
CA GLY A 176 -26.29 -0.32 -2.64
C GLY A 176 -24.98 -0.53 -3.37
N ASN A 177 -23.88 -0.52 -2.63
CA ASN A 177 -22.56 -0.64 -3.24
C ASN A 177 -22.30 -2.06 -3.75
N LYS A 178 -21.48 -2.15 -4.79
CA LYS A 178 -20.94 -3.42 -5.26
C LYS A 178 -19.91 -3.89 -4.24
N ILE A 179 -20.08 -5.09 -3.72
CA ILE A 179 -19.21 -5.65 -2.69
C ILE A 179 -18.45 -6.82 -3.27
N TYR A 180 -17.12 -6.70 -3.34
CA TYR A 180 -16.27 -7.79 -3.84
C TYR A 180 -16.00 -8.83 -2.78
N GLY A 181 -15.95 -8.41 -1.51
CA GLY A 181 -15.65 -9.34 -0.44
C GLY A 181 -15.73 -8.66 0.90
N ILE A 182 -15.62 -9.44 1.95
CA ILE A 182 -15.67 -8.95 3.32
C ILE A 182 -14.36 -9.29 4.00
N ILE A 183 -13.70 -8.26 4.57
CA ILE A 183 -12.48 -8.46 5.33
C ILE A 183 -12.88 -8.91 6.73
N LYS A 184 -12.51 -10.14 7.09
CA LYS A 184 -12.90 -10.72 8.37
C LYS A 184 -11.96 -10.31 9.49
N SER A 185 -10.69 -10.09 9.20
CA SER A 185 -9.72 -9.60 10.19
C SER A 185 -8.49 -9.07 9.48
N THR A 186 -7.73 -8.25 10.17
CA THR A 186 -6.38 -7.84 9.77
C THR A 186 -5.50 -7.84 11.01
N VAL A 187 -4.23 -8.22 10.84
CA VAL A 187 -3.26 -8.24 11.94
C VAL A 187 -1.92 -7.75 11.43
N CYS A 188 -1.26 -6.93 12.24
CA CYS A 188 0.12 -6.51 12.01
C CYS A 188 0.96 -6.89 13.20
N ASN A 189 2.18 -7.37 12.94
CA ASN A 189 3.18 -7.53 13.98
C ASN A 189 4.56 -7.28 13.38
N SER A 190 5.59 -7.47 14.19
CA SER A 190 6.98 -7.30 13.75
C SER A 190 7.75 -8.57 14.05
N ASP A 191 8.74 -8.85 13.23
CA ASP A 191 9.66 -9.96 13.48
C ASP A 191 10.53 -9.71 14.73
N GLY A 192 10.74 -8.44 15.09
CA GLY A 192 11.62 -8.11 16.20
C GLY A 192 13.05 -8.52 15.87
N PHE A 193 13.76 -8.98 16.89
CA PHE A 193 15.14 -9.44 16.72
C PHE A 193 15.17 -10.85 16.15
N THR A 194 15.98 -11.06 15.12
CA THR A 194 16.27 -12.40 14.62
C THR A 194 17.78 -12.61 14.68
N SER A 195 18.20 -13.75 15.20
CA SER A 195 19.63 -14.02 15.39
C SER A 195 20.37 -14.14 14.06
N GLU A 196 19.66 -14.48 13.00
CA GLU A 196 20.25 -14.64 11.68
C GLU A 196 20.52 -13.31 10.97
N GLY A 197 19.92 -12.22 11.46
CA GLY A 197 20.18 -10.91 10.89
C GLY A 197 18.93 -10.07 10.66
N PHE A 198 19.17 -8.80 10.41
CA PHE A 198 18.14 -7.79 10.29
C PHE A 198 17.15 -8.09 9.16
N THR A 199 17.62 -8.70 8.08
CA THR A 199 16.79 -8.94 6.89
C THR A 199 16.17 -10.34 6.85
N VAL A 200 16.38 -11.16 7.88
CA VAL A 200 15.88 -12.54 7.88
C VAL A 200 14.54 -12.59 8.61
N PRO A 201 13.48 -13.09 7.95
CA PRO A 201 12.17 -13.13 8.59
C PRO A 201 12.07 -14.13 9.72
N SER A 202 11.13 -13.92 10.62
CA SER A 202 10.88 -14.76 11.78
C SER A 202 9.68 -15.66 11.50
N GLU A 203 9.93 -16.96 11.39
CA GLU A 203 8.85 -17.91 11.18
C GLU A 203 7.87 -17.91 12.36
N SER A 204 8.39 -17.81 13.60
CA SER A 204 7.51 -17.82 14.77
C SER A 204 6.61 -16.58 14.81
N SER A 205 7.13 -15.41 14.43
CA SER A 205 6.34 -14.20 14.42
C SER A 205 5.24 -14.27 13.35
N GLN A 206 5.57 -14.83 12.18
CA GLN A 206 4.57 -15.01 11.12
C GLN A 206 3.50 -16.01 11.53
N THR A 207 3.89 -17.10 12.17
CA THR A 207 2.97 -18.11 12.67
C THR A 207 1.98 -17.47 13.67
N LYS A 208 2.52 -16.67 14.59
CA LYS A 208 1.67 -16.00 15.57
C LYS A 208 0.70 -15.04 14.90
N MET A 209 1.19 -14.27 13.93
CA MET A 209 0.34 -13.32 13.20
C MET A 209 -0.83 -14.03 12.51
N LEU A 210 -0.54 -15.14 11.83
CA LEU A 210 -1.58 -15.91 11.16
C LEU A 210 -2.57 -16.50 12.15
N SER A 211 -2.07 -17.07 13.25
CA SER A 211 -2.92 -17.62 14.28
C SER A 211 -3.86 -16.55 14.87
N ASP A 212 -3.30 -15.37 15.16
CA ASP A 212 -4.09 -14.26 15.68
C ASP A 212 -5.15 -13.82 14.68
N ALA A 213 -4.81 -13.80 13.39
CA ALA A 213 -5.74 -13.36 12.35
C ALA A 213 -6.93 -14.33 12.24
N TYR A 214 -6.65 -15.63 12.24
CA TYR A 214 -7.73 -16.62 12.18
C TYR A 214 -8.61 -16.57 13.44
N SER A 215 -7.97 -16.38 14.59
CA SER A 215 -8.70 -16.29 15.85
C SER A 215 -9.62 -15.07 15.86
N LEU A 216 -9.11 -13.92 15.46
CA LEU A 216 -9.92 -12.70 15.39
C LEU A 216 -11.07 -12.84 14.40
N ALA A 217 -10.83 -13.50 13.28
CA ALA A 217 -11.85 -13.69 12.26
C ALA A 217 -12.89 -14.75 12.65
N GLY A 218 -12.58 -15.58 13.64
CA GLY A 218 -13.44 -16.69 14.02
C GLY A 218 -13.51 -17.75 12.93
N ILE A 219 -12.41 -17.95 12.21
CA ILE A 219 -12.36 -18.87 11.07
C ILE A 219 -11.42 -20.02 11.40
N ASN A 220 -11.88 -21.24 11.15
CA ASN A 220 -11.03 -22.43 11.21
C ASN A 220 -10.14 -22.43 9.96
N PRO A 221 -8.80 -22.49 10.10
CA PRO A 221 -7.92 -22.48 8.92
C PRO A 221 -8.22 -23.62 7.92
N ASP A 222 -8.81 -24.72 8.37
CA ASP A 222 -9.17 -25.81 7.47
C ASP A 222 -10.23 -25.40 6.45
N ARG A 223 -10.93 -24.29 6.68
CA ARG A 223 -11.95 -23.79 5.76
C ARG A 223 -11.37 -22.88 4.67
N LEU A 224 -10.08 -22.57 4.72
CA LEU A 224 -9.46 -21.72 3.71
C LEU A 224 -9.42 -22.42 2.35
N GLN A 225 -9.76 -21.68 1.31
CA GLN A 225 -9.75 -22.19 -0.06
C GLN A 225 -8.53 -21.67 -0.84
N TYR A 226 -7.91 -20.61 -0.37
CA TYR A 226 -6.82 -19.98 -1.11
C TYR A 226 -5.99 -19.12 -0.17
N ILE A 227 -4.68 -19.09 -0.41
CA ILE A 227 -3.74 -18.23 0.32
C ILE A 227 -2.90 -17.48 -0.70
N GLU A 228 -2.92 -16.16 -0.62
CA GLU A 228 -2.01 -15.33 -1.39
C GLU A 228 -0.84 -15.00 -0.48
N ALA A 229 0.27 -15.67 -0.70
CA ALA A 229 1.46 -15.50 0.14
C ALA A 229 2.33 -14.36 -0.36
N HIS A 230 3.30 -13.95 0.44
CA HIS A 230 4.30 -12.98 -0.01
C HIS A 230 5.07 -13.55 -1.21
N GLY A 231 5.54 -14.78 -1.09
CA GLY A 231 5.99 -15.59 -2.23
C GLY A 231 7.06 -14.94 -3.08
N THR A 232 8.07 -14.34 -2.47
CA THR A 232 9.09 -13.57 -3.20
C THR A 232 10.00 -14.44 -4.05
N GLY A 233 10.19 -15.71 -3.69
CA GLY A 233 11.13 -16.55 -4.38
C GLY A 233 12.59 -16.31 -4.00
N THR A 234 12.82 -15.63 -2.88
CA THR A 234 14.16 -15.51 -2.32
C THR A 234 14.54 -16.80 -1.62
N GLN A 235 15.81 -16.92 -1.25
CA GLN A 235 16.32 -18.13 -0.62
C GLN A 235 16.10 -18.16 0.90
N PHE A 236 15.50 -17.13 1.47
CA PHE A 236 15.25 -17.02 2.92
C PHE A 236 13.84 -17.46 3.27
#